data_e676d34498692a0573aaf8228de70ccd
#
_entry.id   e676d34498692a0573aaf8228de70ccd
#
_cell.length_a   1.000
_cell.length_b   1.000
_cell.length_c   1.000
_cell.angle_alpha   90.00
_cell.angle_beta   90.00
_cell.angle_gamma   90.00
#
_symmetry.space_group_name_H-M   'P 1'
#
loop_
_entity.id
_entity.type
_entity.pdbx_description
1 polymer ?
#
loop_
_entity_poly.entity_id
_entity_poly.type
_entity_poly.pdbx_seq_one_letter_code
_entity_poly.pdbx_strand_id
1 'polypeptide(L)'
;VFHYAFNTDTWAMVSQPVQVNNWSVIATETATDPKTGEVFGQFYSSDLKSLEWGVIDYKTLTRTTISKAEHNYLALGITNDGRAYGVADDGNLYQIDRTTGKETLKGNTGVAVKDKGGNHFYQSGEIDPNTNEFYWAAKKANGECILYTVDLTDGHVKTICSMENATVVGMVIPMPKAAAAAPNT
;
A
#
# COMPACT_ATOMS: atom_id res chain seq x y z
N VAL A 1 -3.35 19.67 -5.04
CA VAL A 1 -3.91 18.29 -5.13
C VAL A 1 -5.35 18.33 -4.63
N PHE A 2 -6.23 17.56 -5.25
CA PHE A 2 -7.63 17.43 -4.83
C PHE A 2 -7.91 15.98 -4.44
N HIS A 3 -8.64 15.80 -3.37
CA HIS A 3 -9.19 14.52 -2.95
C HIS A 3 -10.62 14.38 -3.47
N TYR A 4 -10.91 13.21 -4.05
CA TYR A 4 -12.23 12.84 -4.58
C TYR A 4 -12.67 11.52 -3.94
N ALA A 5 -13.94 11.40 -3.62
CA ALA A 5 -14.54 10.14 -3.20
C ALA A 5 -15.59 9.67 -4.19
N PHE A 6 -15.54 8.39 -4.55
CA PHE A 6 -16.46 7.76 -5.49
C PHE A 6 -17.13 6.55 -4.86
N ASN A 7 -18.37 6.32 -5.22
CA ASN A 7 -19.05 5.06 -4.93
C ASN A 7 -18.49 3.98 -5.88
N THR A 8 -17.96 2.89 -5.35
CA THR A 8 -17.31 1.85 -6.14
C THR A 8 -18.27 0.96 -6.93
N ASP A 9 -19.55 0.93 -6.57
CA ASP A 9 -20.57 0.17 -7.32
C ASP A 9 -21.09 0.96 -8.55
N THR A 10 -21.19 2.29 -8.42
CA THR A 10 -21.82 3.14 -9.45
C THR A 10 -20.87 4.09 -10.14
N TRP A 11 -19.65 4.24 -9.62
CA TRP A 11 -18.64 5.23 -10.03
C TRP A 11 -19.14 6.69 -9.95
N ALA A 12 -20.24 6.91 -9.26
CA ALA A 12 -20.72 8.25 -8.99
C ALA A 12 -19.84 8.93 -7.93
N MET A 13 -19.53 10.20 -8.15
CA MET A 13 -18.83 11.01 -7.15
C MET A 13 -19.77 11.25 -5.95
N VAL A 14 -19.32 10.90 -4.77
CA VAL A 14 -20.12 10.96 -3.52
C VAL A 14 -19.75 12.15 -2.63
N SER A 15 -18.69 12.87 -2.97
CA SER A 15 -18.30 14.10 -2.27
C SER A 15 -17.84 15.16 -3.25
N GLN A 16 -17.97 16.43 -2.86
CA GLN A 16 -17.31 17.51 -3.59
C GLN A 16 -15.79 17.35 -3.48
N PRO A 17 -15.03 17.75 -4.53
CA PRO A 17 -13.59 17.76 -4.46
C PRO A 17 -13.09 18.61 -3.27
N VAL A 18 -12.22 18.03 -2.45
CA VAL A 18 -11.57 18.76 -1.35
C VAL A 18 -10.14 19.06 -1.74
N GLN A 19 -9.79 20.36 -1.76
CA GLN A 19 -8.42 20.76 -2.01
C GLN A 19 -7.53 20.39 -0.81
N VAL A 20 -6.51 19.59 -1.08
CA VAL A 20 -5.51 19.22 -0.07
C VAL A 20 -4.33 20.16 -0.20
N ASN A 21 -4.20 21.07 0.73
CA ASN A 21 -3.10 22.04 0.78
C ASN A 21 -1.93 21.56 1.66
N ASN A 22 -2.12 20.45 2.35
CA ASN A 22 -1.12 19.86 3.25
C ASN A 22 -0.54 18.58 2.64
N TRP A 23 0.71 18.62 2.22
CA TRP A 23 1.44 17.47 1.66
C TRP A 23 1.60 16.33 2.66
N SER A 24 1.54 16.61 3.95
CA SER A 24 1.68 15.59 4.99
C SER A 24 0.56 14.54 5.04
N VAL A 25 -0.56 14.76 4.34
CA VAL A 25 -1.63 13.77 4.19
C VAL A 25 -1.53 12.97 2.88
N ILE A 26 -0.54 13.24 2.05
CA ILE A 26 -0.29 12.50 0.81
C ILE A 26 0.62 11.33 1.15
N ALA A 27 0.07 10.13 1.00
CA ALA A 27 0.82 8.90 1.21
C ALA A 27 1.73 8.58 0.02
N THR A 28 2.85 7.94 0.31
CA THR A 28 3.65 7.24 -0.71
C THR A 28 3.00 5.90 -1.03
N GLU A 29 2.50 5.21 0.01
CA GLU A 29 1.75 3.96 -0.10
C GLU A 29 0.83 3.81 1.12
N THR A 30 -0.31 3.14 0.94
CA THR A 30 -1.29 2.87 2.01
C THR A 30 -1.83 1.45 1.92
N ALA A 31 -2.31 0.94 3.07
CA ALA A 31 -3.03 -0.32 3.16
C ALA A 31 -4.19 -0.19 4.14
N THR A 32 -5.32 -0.80 3.80
CA THR A 32 -6.51 -0.80 4.65
C THR A 32 -6.54 -2.07 5.50
N ASP A 33 -6.72 -1.92 6.82
CA ASP A 33 -7.02 -3.06 7.69
C ASP A 33 -8.42 -3.61 7.34
N PRO A 34 -8.52 -4.86 6.84
CA PRO A 34 -9.80 -5.40 6.41
C PRO A 34 -10.81 -5.63 7.55
N LYS A 35 -10.36 -5.67 8.82
CA LYS A 35 -11.24 -5.83 9.98
C LYS A 35 -11.80 -4.52 10.50
N THR A 36 -10.94 -3.50 10.57
CA THR A 36 -11.31 -2.22 11.22
C THR A 36 -11.67 -1.14 10.21
N GLY A 37 -11.22 -1.27 8.97
CA GLY A 37 -11.33 -0.23 7.95
C GLY A 37 -10.36 0.94 8.15
N GLU A 38 -9.47 0.85 9.14
CA GLU A 38 -8.42 1.85 9.34
C GLU A 38 -7.41 1.80 8.20
N VAL A 39 -6.96 2.96 7.75
CA VAL A 39 -5.97 3.08 6.69
C VAL A 39 -4.62 3.47 7.29
N PHE A 40 -3.70 2.54 7.23
CA PHE A 40 -2.30 2.75 7.59
C PHE A 40 -1.49 3.11 6.36
N GLY A 41 -0.40 3.83 6.55
CA GLY A 41 0.44 4.15 5.42
C GLY A 41 1.71 4.89 5.79
N GLN A 42 2.47 5.16 4.74
CA GLN A 42 3.68 5.96 4.81
C GLN A 42 3.42 7.32 4.16
N PHE A 43 3.78 8.36 4.87
CA PHE A 43 3.50 9.74 4.51
C PHE A 43 4.76 10.59 4.57
N TYR A 44 4.82 11.66 3.79
CA TYR A 44 5.87 12.65 3.97
C TYR A 44 5.70 13.40 5.30
N SER A 45 6.82 13.68 5.98
CA SER A 45 6.85 14.65 7.07
C SER A 45 6.41 16.03 6.59
N SER A 46 6.01 16.90 7.51
CA SER A 46 5.54 18.25 7.15
C SER A 46 6.57 19.10 6.43
N ASP A 47 7.87 18.84 6.64
CA ASP A 47 8.99 19.51 5.96
C ASP A 47 9.49 18.75 4.72
N LEU A 48 8.83 17.65 4.35
CA LEU A 48 9.14 16.78 3.20
C LEU A 48 10.54 16.15 3.22
N LYS A 49 11.18 16.07 4.39
CA LYS A 49 12.55 15.54 4.52
C LYS A 49 12.64 14.10 4.97
N SER A 50 11.55 13.56 5.49
CA SER A 50 11.51 12.20 5.97
C SER A 50 10.15 11.57 5.68
N LEU A 51 10.09 10.26 5.86
CA LEU A 51 8.87 9.49 5.78
C LEU A 51 8.42 9.09 7.19
N GLU A 52 7.12 9.06 7.40
CA GLU A 52 6.49 8.75 8.67
C GLU A 52 5.45 7.65 8.47
N TRP A 53 5.42 6.71 9.39
CA TRP A 53 4.37 5.71 9.50
C TRP A 53 3.20 6.28 10.29
N GLY A 54 1.97 6.08 9.81
CA GLY A 54 0.80 6.62 10.49
C GLY A 54 -0.53 6.06 10.01
N VAL A 55 -1.59 6.61 10.57
CA VAL A 55 -2.99 6.35 10.20
C VAL A 55 -3.58 7.60 9.60
N ILE A 56 -4.38 7.44 8.54
CA ILE A 56 -5.14 8.53 7.94
C ILE A 56 -6.63 8.24 7.98
N ASP A 57 -7.42 9.23 8.40
CA ASP A 57 -8.85 9.29 8.18
C ASP A 57 -9.13 10.08 6.90
N TYR A 58 -9.51 9.39 5.83
CA TYR A 58 -9.83 10.02 4.55
C TYR A 58 -11.16 10.80 4.55
N LYS A 59 -12.00 10.64 5.57
CA LYS A 59 -13.24 11.43 5.68
C LYS A 59 -12.94 12.85 6.20
N THR A 60 -12.03 12.95 7.14
CA THR A 60 -11.62 14.22 7.75
C THR A 60 -10.32 14.78 7.16
N LEU A 61 -9.59 13.98 6.38
CA LEU A 61 -8.25 14.26 5.87
C LEU A 61 -7.27 14.59 7.01
N THR A 62 -7.42 13.89 8.12
CA THR A 62 -6.52 14.02 9.27
C THR A 62 -5.61 12.81 9.38
N ARG A 63 -4.35 13.06 9.66
CA ARG A 63 -3.32 12.05 9.85
C ARG A 63 -2.84 12.03 11.30
N THR A 64 -2.66 10.83 11.83
CA THR A 64 -1.97 10.59 13.10
C THR A 64 -0.64 9.90 12.81
N THR A 65 0.48 10.57 13.07
CA THR A 65 1.82 9.98 12.96
C THR A 65 2.06 9.05 14.16
N ILE A 66 2.55 7.83 13.86
CA ILE A 66 2.92 6.84 14.86
C ILE A 66 4.43 6.88 15.10
N SER A 67 5.22 6.86 14.02
CA SER A 67 6.68 6.85 14.10
C SER A 67 7.30 7.40 12.82
N LYS A 68 8.63 7.63 12.86
CA LYS A 68 9.43 7.79 11.65
C LYS A 68 9.54 6.42 10.97
N ALA A 69 9.42 6.39 9.64
CA ALA A 69 9.68 5.19 8.84
C ALA A 69 11.18 5.10 8.51
N GLU A 70 11.75 3.90 8.57
CA GLU A 70 13.18 3.68 8.26
C GLU A 70 13.39 3.46 6.77
N HIS A 71 12.42 2.84 6.07
CA HIS A 71 12.47 2.53 4.64
C HIS A 71 11.34 3.23 3.88
N ASN A 72 11.51 3.35 2.56
CA ASN A 72 10.45 3.82 1.67
C ASN A 72 9.73 2.61 1.06
N TYR A 73 8.45 2.43 1.37
CA TYR A 73 7.66 1.32 0.87
C TYR A 73 7.16 1.57 -0.55
N LEU A 74 7.32 0.57 -1.41
CA LEU A 74 6.88 0.52 -2.80
C LEU A 74 5.56 -0.23 -2.97
N ALA A 75 5.23 -1.05 -1.98
CA ALA A 75 3.98 -1.80 -1.87
C ALA A 75 3.70 -2.04 -0.39
N LEU A 76 2.46 -1.89 0.02
CA LEU A 76 1.97 -2.16 1.37
C LEU A 76 0.73 -3.04 1.31
N GLY A 77 0.52 -3.86 2.35
CA GLY A 77 -0.69 -4.62 2.51
C GLY A 77 -0.90 -5.04 3.96
N ILE A 78 -2.15 -5.29 4.34
CA ILE A 78 -2.52 -5.78 5.66
C ILE A 78 -3.32 -7.07 5.50
N THR A 79 -2.86 -8.12 6.16
CA THR A 79 -3.52 -9.43 6.18
C THR A 79 -4.86 -9.38 6.92
N ASN A 80 -5.71 -10.38 6.68
CA ASN A 80 -7.00 -10.46 7.36
C ASN A 80 -6.90 -10.67 8.89
N ASP A 81 -5.74 -11.06 9.43
CA ASP A 81 -5.47 -11.12 10.86
C ASP A 81 -4.76 -9.86 11.39
N GLY A 82 -4.57 -8.85 10.54
CA GLY A 82 -4.12 -7.52 10.93
C GLY A 82 -2.61 -7.33 10.95
N ARG A 83 -1.81 -8.20 10.32
CA ARG A 83 -0.36 -8.01 10.17
C ARG A 83 -0.06 -7.17 8.94
N ALA A 84 0.69 -6.10 9.11
CA ALA A 84 1.13 -5.24 8.01
C ALA A 84 2.46 -5.70 7.43
N TYR A 85 2.58 -5.65 6.11
CA TYR A 85 3.78 -5.98 5.36
C TYR A 85 4.04 -4.93 4.28
N GLY A 86 5.32 -4.69 4.00
CA GLY A 86 5.72 -3.78 2.94
C GLY A 86 6.97 -4.26 2.22
N VAL A 87 6.96 -4.11 0.90
CA VAL A 87 8.18 -4.22 0.08
C VAL A 87 8.81 -2.84 0.01
N ALA A 88 10.05 -2.75 0.46
CA ALA A 88 10.77 -1.49 0.54
C ALA A 88 11.67 -1.21 -0.68
N ASP A 89 12.16 0.01 -0.77
CA ASP A 89 13.02 0.50 -1.86
C ASP A 89 14.44 -0.09 -1.86
N ASP A 90 14.79 -0.90 -0.85
CA ASP A 90 15.97 -1.75 -0.81
C ASP A 90 15.73 -3.16 -1.39
N GLY A 91 14.50 -3.46 -1.83
CA GLY A 91 14.10 -4.74 -2.38
C GLY A 91 13.77 -5.81 -1.34
N ASN A 92 13.68 -5.44 -0.08
CA ASN A 92 13.35 -6.37 1.00
C ASN A 92 11.86 -6.30 1.37
N LEU A 93 11.36 -7.42 1.90
CA LEU A 93 10.06 -7.50 2.58
C LEU A 93 10.25 -7.27 4.07
N TYR A 94 9.45 -6.38 4.64
CA TYR A 94 9.37 -6.13 6.07
C TYR A 94 7.96 -6.41 6.60
N GLN A 95 7.89 -6.96 7.80
CA GLN A 95 6.68 -6.91 8.61
C GLN A 95 6.74 -5.66 9.48
N ILE A 96 5.63 -4.92 9.55
CA ILE A 96 5.55 -3.63 10.25
C ILE A 96 4.59 -3.80 11.43
N ASP A 97 5.06 -3.50 12.63
CA ASP A 97 4.17 -3.36 13.78
C ASP A 97 3.34 -2.09 13.61
N ARG A 98 2.03 -2.24 13.42
CA ARG A 98 1.13 -1.12 13.10
C ARG A 98 1.07 -0.06 14.19
N THR A 99 1.26 -0.46 15.45
CA THR A 99 1.11 0.43 16.61
C THR A 99 2.39 1.19 16.95
N THR A 100 3.54 0.65 16.59
CA THR A 100 4.85 1.23 16.90
C THR A 100 5.61 1.68 15.66
N GLY A 101 5.24 1.19 14.47
CA GLY A 101 5.97 1.36 13.22
C GLY A 101 7.29 0.57 13.16
N LYS A 102 7.55 -0.29 14.15
CA LYS A 102 8.79 -1.11 14.17
C LYS A 102 8.78 -2.10 13.00
N GLU A 103 9.87 -2.09 12.26
CA GLU A 103 10.09 -2.95 11.10
C GLU A 103 10.86 -4.22 11.50
N THR A 104 10.48 -5.34 10.91
CA THR A 104 11.14 -6.63 11.06
C THR A 104 11.40 -7.22 9.68
N LEU A 105 12.66 -7.36 9.30
CA LEU A 105 13.06 -7.96 8.02
C LEU A 105 12.53 -9.39 7.93
N LYS A 106 11.88 -9.70 6.82
CA LYS A 106 11.43 -11.06 6.47
C LYS A 106 12.38 -11.73 5.48
N GLY A 107 12.80 -11.02 4.45
CA GLY A 107 13.75 -11.50 3.46
C GLY A 107 13.84 -10.59 2.25
N ASN A 108 14.68 -11.00 1.28
CA ASN A 108 14.89 -10.23 0.07
C ASN A 108 14.06 -10.79 -1.08
N THR A 109 13.41 -9.91 -1.84
CA THR A 109 12.56 -10.32 -2.97
C THR A 109 13.35 -10.79 -4.19
N GLY A 110 14.62 -10.48 -4.26
CA GLY A 110 15.46 -10.73 -5.44
C GLY A 110 15.16 -9.81 -6.63
N VAL A 111 14.26 -8.84 -6.49
CA VAL A 111 13.87 -7.89 -7.53
C VAL A 111 14.68 -6.60 -7.41
N ALA A 112 15.37 -6.22 -8.48
CA ALA A 112 16.08 -4.94 -8.54
C ALA A 112 15.08 -3.81 -8.81
N VAL A 113 14.73 -3.07 -7.76
CA VAL A 113 13.70 -2.00 -7.78
C VAL A 113 14.26 -0.62 -8.08
N LYS A 114 15.58 -0.41 -7.97
CA LYS A 114 16.26 0.86 -8.28
C LYS A 114 17.08 0.75 -9.54
N ASP A 115 17.09 1.81 -10.35
CA ASP A 115 17.98 1.94 -11.48
C ASP A 115 19.45 2.19 -11.05
N LYS A 116 20.36 2.33 -12.02
CA LYS A 116 21.78 2.61 -11.75
C LYS A 116 22.03 3.96 -11.08
N GLY A 117 21.07 4.87 -11.16
CA GLY A 117 21.09 6.18 -10.49
C GLY A 117 20.52 6.15 -9.08
N GLY A 118 20.01 5.00 -8.61
CA GLY A 118 19.37 4.84 -7.31
C GLY A 118 17.90 5.26 -7.28
N ASN A 119 17.31 5.62 -8.43
CA ASN A 119 15.91 5.99 -8.51
C ASN A 119 15.03 4.74 -8.58
N HIS A 120 13.89 4.77 -7.91
CA HIS A 120 12.83 3.79 -8.08
C HIS A 120 11.65 4.39 -8.84
N PHE A 121 10.89 3.53 -9.51
CA PHE A 121 9.68 3.93 -10.22
C PHE A 121 8.45 3.74 -9.34
N TYR A 122 7.35 4.41 -9.70
CA TYR A 122 6.06 4.18 -9.08
C TYR A 122 5.65 2.71 -9.22
N GLN A 123 5.21 2.13 -8.12
CA GLN A 123 4.80 0.74 -7.96
C GLN A 123 3.67 0.70 -6.96
N SER A 124 2.95 -0.40 -6.87
CA SER A 124 1.93 -0.59 -5.85
C SER A 124 1.70 -2.07 -5.60
N GLY A 125 1.19 -2.38 -4.43
CA GLY A 125 0.77 -3.72 -4.06
C GLY A 125 -0.35 -3.70 -3.06
N GLU A 126 -1.00 -4.85 -2.88
CA GLU A 126 -2.09 -5.05 -1.93
C GLU A 126 -2.13 -6.51 -1.50
N ILE A 127 -2.53 -6.77 -0.27
CA ILE A 127 -2.82 -8.11 0.22
C ILE A 127 -4.30 -8.41 0.02
N ASP A 128 -4.59 -9.51 -0.69
CA ASP A 128 -5.97 -9.99 -0.82
C ASP A 128 -6.53 -10.37 0.56
N PRO A 129 -7.56 -9.70 1.05
CA PRO A 129 -8.12 -9.97 2.37
C PRO A 129 -8.78 -11.35 2.49
N ASN A 130 -9.03 -12.05 1.37
CA ASN A 130 -9.63 -13.39 1.36
C ASN A 130 -8.60 -14.51 1.48
N THR A 131 -7.43 -14.32 0.84
CA THR A 131 -6.40 -15.37 0.71
C THR A 131 -5.15 -15.06 1.51
N ASN A 132 -4.92 -13.78 1.89
CA ASN A 132 -3.67 -13.25 2.42
C ASN A 132 -2.49 -13.35 1.43
N GLU A 133 -2.75 -13.54 0.13
CA GLU A 133 -1.71 -13.41 -0.88
C GLU A 133 -1.34 -11.93 -1.07
N PHE A 134 -0.05 -11.63 -1.07
CA PHE A 134 0.46 -10.28 -1.32
C PHE A 134 0.78 -10.13 -2.80
N TYR A 135 0.01 -9.34 -3.52
CA TYR A 135 0.24 -8.98 -4.92
C TYR A 135 1.06 -7.71 -5.01
N TRP A 136 2.07 -7.72 -5.89
CA TRP A 136 2.94 -6.58 -6.11
C TRP A 136 3.18 -6.35 -7.60
N ALA A 137 2.74 -5.20 -8.12
CA ALA A 137 3.03 -4.73 -9.46
C ALA A 137 4.37 -3.97 -9.45
N ALA A 138 5.45 -4.70 -9.57
CA ALA A 138 6.80 -4.18 -9.47
C ALA A 138 7.26 -3.55 -10.78
N LYS A 139 7.81 -2.33 -10.69
CA LYS A 139 8.55 -1.71 -11.79
C LYS A 139 10.04 -1.94 -11.54
N LYS A 140 10.64 -2.81 -12.35
CA LYS A 140 12.04 -3.19 -12.23
C LYS A 140 12.97 -2.06 -12.68
N ALA A 141 14.23 -2.13 -12.28
CA ALA A 141 15.28 -1.19 -12.66
C ALA A 141 15.45 -1.01 -14.19
N ASN A 142 15.12 -2.02 -14.97
CA ASN A 142 15.15 -1.98 -16.44
C ASN A 142 13.86 -1.39 -17.07
N GLY A 143 12.91 -0.96 -16.27
CA GLY A 143 11.64 -0.39 -16.72
C GLY A 143 10.53 -1.40 -16.99
N GLU A 144 10.80 -2.70 -16.91
CA GLU A 144 9.80 -3.76 -17.06
C GLU A 144 8.85 -3.77 -15.85
N CYS A 145 7.56 -3.88 -16.10
CA CYS A 145 6.56 -4.06 -15.04
C CYS A 145 6.11 -5.52 -14.98
N ILE A 146 6.20 -6.13 -13.81
CA ILE A 146 5.80 -7.51 -13.57
C ILE A 146 4.87 -7.58 -12.37
N LEU A 147 3.77 -8.32 -12.51
CA LEU A 147 2.93 -8.69 -11.39
C LEU A 147 3.50 -9.93 -10.72
N TYR A 148 3.78 -9.80 -9.42
CA TYR A 148 4.25 -10.89 -8.57
C TYR A 148 3.24 -11.21 -7.46
N THR A 149 3.31 -12.43 -6.91
CA THR A 149 2.97 -12.68 -5.51
C THR A 149 4.24 -12.71 -4.68
N VAL A 150 4.15 -12.23 -3.43
CA VAL A 150 5.25 -12.15 -2.47
C VAL A 150 4.97 -13.09 -1.32
N ASP A 151 5.88 -14.02 -1.01
CA ASP A 151 5.77 -14.87 0.17
C ASP A 151 6.04 -14.06 1.44
N LEU A 152 5.06 -14.02 2.34
CA LEU A 152 5.14 -13.22 3.58
C LEU A 152 6.11 -13.81 4.61
N THR A 153 6.63 -15.00 4.41
CA THR A 153 7.57 -15.65 5.36
C THR A 153 9.01 -15.27 5.10
N ASP A 154 9.39 -15.12 3.82
CA ASP A 154 10.80 -14.94 3.42
C ASP A 154 11.02 -13.92 2.30
N GLY A 155 9.96 -13.32 1.79
CA GLY A 155 10.02 -12.29 0.74
C GLY A 155 10.19 -12.81 -0.68
N HIS A 156 10.33 -14.12 -0.90
CA HIS A 156 10.47 -14.65 -2.25
C HIS A 156 9.27 -14.30 -3.12
N VAL A 157 9.52 -14.02 -4.40
CA VAL A 157 8.46 -13.66 -5.34
C VAL A 157 8.22 -14.75 -6.38
N LYS A 158 6.95 -14.90 -6.76
CA LYS A 158 6.53 -15.72 -7.89
C LYS A 158 5.90 -14.83 -8.95
N THR A 159 6.42 -14.91 -10.18
CA THR A 159 5.86 -14.18 -11.32
C THR A 159 4.47 -14.71 -11.68
N ILE A 160 3.52 -13.79 -11.81
CA ILE A 160 2.18 -14.06 -12.37
C ILE A 160 2.19 -13.75 -13.86
N CYS A 161 2.51 -12.51 -14.23
CA CYS A 161 2.57 -12.09 -15.64
C CYS A 161 3.45 -10.86 -15.82
N SER A 162 3.92 -10.65 -17.05
CA SER A 162 4.46 -9.36 -17.48
C SER A 162 3.30 -8.41 -17.80
N MET A 163 3.45 -7.17 -17.37
CA MET A 163 2.53 -6.06 -17.65
C MET A 163 3.16 -5.11 -18.68
N GLU A 164 4.15 -5.59 -19.42
CA GLU A 164 4.89 -4.83 -20.44
C GLU A 164 5.45 -3.49 -19.91
N ASN A 165 5.05 -2.39 -20.55
CA ASN A 165 5.50 -1.04 -20.19
C ASN A 165 4.55 -0.31 -19.21
N ALA A 166 3.60 -1.02 -18.59
CA ALA A 166 2.68 -0.42 -17.64
C ALA A 166 3.43 0.19 -16.44
N THR A 167 2.83 1.18 -15.81
CA THR A 167 3.22 1.68 -14.50
C THR A 167 1.97 1.67 -13.64
N VAL A 168 1.98 0.85 -12.60
CA VAL A 168 0.86 0.73 -11.66
C VAL A 168 1.17 1.64 -10.47
N VAL A 169 0.35 2.66 -10.28
CA VAL A 169 0.54 3.68 -9.23
C VAL A 169 -0.41 3.51 -8.05
N GLY A 170 -1.30 2.53 -8.13
CA GLY A 170 -2.23 2.16 -7.07
C GLY A 170 -2.89 0.83 -7.40
N MET A 171 -3.01 -0.02 -6.40
CA MET A 171 -3.70 -1.32 -6.48
C MET A 171 -4.74 -1.38 -5.37
N VAL A 172 -5.88 -1.96 -5.65
CA VAL A 172 -6.90 -2.28 -4.66
C VAL A 172 -7.50 -3.64 -4.97
N ILE A 173 -7.63 -4.47 -3.97
CA ILE A 173 -8.35 -5.75 -4.05
C ILE A 173 -9.62 -5.58 -3.20
N PRO A 174 -10.81 -5.60 -3.83
CA PRO A 174 -12.04 -5.35 -3.08
C PRO A 174 -12.29 -6.42 -2.02
N MET A 175 -12.70 -6.01 -0.83
CA MET A 175 -13.24 -6.95 0.15
C MET A 175 -14.54 -7.56 -0.40
N PRO A 176 -14.81 -8.84 -0.09
CA PRO A 176 -16.08 -9.44 -0.47
C PRO A 176 -17.22 -8.59 0.13
N LYS A 177 -18.21 -8.28 -0.69
CA LYS A 177 -19.44 -7.67 -0.19
C LYS A 177 -20.00 -8.61 0.89
N ALA A 178 -20.16 -8.14 2.13
CA ALA A 178 -20.83 -8.94 3.15
C ALA A 178 -22.14 -9.45 2.58
N ALA A 179 -22.35 -10.76 2.64
CA ALA A 179 -23.61 -11.35 2.17
C ALA A 179 -24.75 -10.60 2.88
N ALA A 180 -25.68 -10.05 2.11
CA ALA A 180 -26.83 -9.38 2.68
C ALA A 180 -27.46 -10.36 3.69
N ALA A 181 -27.63 -9.94 4.95
CA ALA A 181 -28.28 -10.76 5.93
C ALA A 181 -29.61 -11.26 5.35
N ALA A 182 -29.82 -12.59 5.36
CA ALA A 182 -31.06 -13.15 4.88
C ALA A 182 -32.20 -12.46 5.66
N PRO A 183 -33.27 -12.01 4.98
CA PRO A 183 -34.38 -11.42 5.69
C PRO A 183 -34.89 -12.47 6.73
N ASN A 184 -34.96 -12.03 7.99
CA ASN A 184 -35.54 -12.84 9.04
C ASN A 184 -36.99 -13.18 8.63
N THR A 185 -37.23 -14.44 8.26
CA THR A 185 -38.56 -14.99 8.00
C THR A 185 -39.26 -15.27 9.31
#